data_151d6bb8f9ae060c4ab4660671fa294c
#
_entry.id   151d6bb8f9ae060c4ab4660671fa294c
#
_cell.length_a   1.000
_cell.length_b   1.000
_cell.length_c   1.000
_cell.angle_alpha   90.00
_cell.angle_beta   90.00
_cell.angle_gamma   90.00
#
_symmetry.space_group_name_H-M   'P 1'
#
loop_
_entity.id
_entity.type
_entity.pdbx_description
1 polymer ?
#
loop_
_entity_poly.entity_id
_entity_poly.type
_entity_poly.pdbx_seq_one_letter_code
_entity_poly.pdbx_strand_id
1 'polypeptide(L)'
;MRIVAGKFAGRDLTSPNDFRVRPTAEHVRDALLDLLRADLADARVLDLFAGTGALGLEAISRGARSADFVETRPASLHALRANVAALRLRDRTRIFKRDALPFAAALSANSYDIAFVDPPYGSRMLDRVIESWTATHFSPILAAEHARTHELPRGAAKLVFEETAITVYRV
;
A
#
# COMPACT_ATOMS: atom_id res chain seq x y z
N MET A 1 -12.45 -1.06 10.88
CA MET A 1 -11.59 -1.63 9.80
C MET A 1 -10.97 -2.93 10.31
N ARG A 2 -10.88 -3.93 9.48
CA ARG A 2 -10.36 -5.26 9.84
C ARG A 2 -9.60 -5.90 8.68
N ILE A 3 -8.79 -6.90 9.02
CA ILE A 3 -8.19 -7.81 8.03
C ILE A 3 -9.30 -8.70 7.46
N VAL A 4 -9.39 -8.78 6.14
CA VAL A 4 -10.47 -9.52 5.45
C VAL A 4 -10.13 -10.99 5.27
N ALA A 5 -8.90 -11.32 4.91
CA ALA A 5 -8.50 -12.68 4.57
C ALA A 5 -7.10 -13.06 5.08
N GLY A 6 -6.77 -14.34 5.00
CA GLY A 6 -5.47 -14.89 5.39
C GLY A 6 -5.38 -15.24 6.86
N LYS A 7 -4.14 -15.31 7.36
CA LYS A 7 -3.81 -15.76 8.73
C LYS A 7 -4.50 -14.92 9.82
N PHE A 8 -4.67 -13.62 9.58
CA PHE A 8 -5.23 -12.67 10.54
C PHE A 8 -6.67 -12.26 10.21
N ALA A 9 -7.38 -12.99 9.36
CA ALA A 9 -8.76 -12.69 8.98
C ALA A 9 -9.65 -12.43 10.20
N GLY A 10 -10.45 -11.36 10.15
CA GLY A 10 -11.36 -10.97 11.22
C GLY A 10 -10.72 -10.13 12.33
N ARG A 11 -9.40 -9.94 12.34
CA ARG A 11 -8.73 -9.09 13.33
C ARG A 11 -9.01 -7.62 13.05
N ASP A 12 -9.41 -6.90 14.09
CA ASP A 12 -9.65 -5.45 14.01
C ASP A 12 -8.34 -4.67 13.93
N LEU A 13 -8.38 -3.58 13.16
CA LEU A 13 -7.29 -2.63 13.04
C LEU A 13 -7.71 -1.28 13.63
N THR A 14 -6.79 -0.66 14.36
CA THR A 14 -6.95 0.70 14.87
C THR A 14 -6.89 1.70 13.71
N SER A 15 -7.82 2.65 13.71
CA SER A 15 -7.84 3.79 12.79
C SER A 15 -7.78 5.10 13.56
N PRO A 16 -7.09 6.13 13.06
CA PRO A 16 -7.11 7.44 13.69
C PRO A 16 -8.50 8.08 13.54
N ASN A 17 -8.91 8.86 14.56
CA ASN A 17 -10.11 9.72 14.50
C ASN A 17 -9.82 11.02 13.73
N ASP A 18 -9.21 10.92 12.57
CA ASP A 18 -8.89 12.06 11.72
C ASP A 18 -9.67 11.94 10.40
N PHE A 19 -10.64 12.83 10.20
CA PHE A 19 -11.46 12.87 8.98
C PHE A 19 -10.67 13.14 7.70
N ARG A 20 -9.42 13.60 7.81
CA ARG A 20 -8.50 13.80 6.69
C ARG A 20 -7.84 12.50 6.21
N VAL A 21 -7.91 11.45 7.02
CA VAL A 21 -7.41 10.12 6.66
C VAL A 21 -8.57 9.31 6.11
N ARG A 22 -8.56 9.09 4.80
CA ARG A 22 -9.51 8.19 4.15
C ARG A 22 -8.88 6.80 4.09
N PRO A 23 -9.38 5.82 4.86
CA PRO A 23 -8.89 4.46 4.74
C PRO A 23 -9.35 3.84 3.42
N THR A 24 -8.50 3.05 2.78
CA THR A 24 -8.90 2.20 1.67
C THR A 24 -10.04 1.28 2.12
N ALA A 25 -11.14 1.31 1.40
CA ALA A 25 -12.31 0.49 1.74
C ALA A 25 -11.94 -1.00 1.72
N GLU A 26 -12.51 -1.78 2.64
CA GLU A 26 -12.20 -3.21 2.76
C GLU A 26 -12.41 -3.97 1.46
N HIS A 27 -13.51 -3.70 0.73
CA HIS A 27 -13.79 -4.37 -0.54
C HIS A 27 -12.80 -4.00 -1.67
N VAL A 28 -12.28 -2.77 -1.67
CA VAL A 28 -11.25 -2.32 -2.62
C VAL A 28 -9.93 -3.03 -2.35
N ARG A 29 -9.53 -3.09 -1.08
CA ARG A 29 -8.32 -3.78 -0.63
C ARG A 29 -8.41 -5.28 -0.91
N ASP A 30 -9.55 -5.89 -0.64
CA ASP A 30 -9.82 -7.30 -0.91
C ASP A 30 -9.68 -7.61 -2.42
N ALA A 31 -10.32 -6.83 -3.28
CA ALA A 31 -10.24 -7.01 -4.72
C ALA A 31 -8.82 -6.87 -5.28
N LEU A 32 -8.05 -5.89 -4.78
CA LEU A 32 -6.66 -5.70 -5.18
C LEU A 32 -5.80 -6.92 -4.79
N LEU A 33 -5.89 -7.35 -3.54
CA LEU A 33 -5.05 -8.45 -3.06
C LEU A 33 -5.48 -9.80 -3.64
N ASP A 34 -6.74 -9.95 -4.01
CA ASP A 34 -7.20 -11.10 -4.80
C ASP A 34 -6.60 -11.12 -6.20
N LEU A 35 -6.54 -9.97 -6.86
CA LEU A 35 -5.88 -9.82 -8.16
C LEU A 35 -4.39 -10.19 -8.09
N LEU A 36 -3.72 -9.85 -6.98
CA LEU A 36 -2.29 -10.11 -6.77
C LEU A 36 -2.01 -11.41 -6.01
N ARG A 37 -3.00 -12.28 -5.82
CA ARG A 37 -2.89 -13.49 -4.98
C ARG A 37 -1.66 -14.33 -5.28
N ALA A 38 -1.37 -14.57 -6.55
CA ALA A 38 -0.22 -15.37 -6.97
C ALA A 38 1.13 -14.68 -6.71
N ASP A 39 1.13 -13.35 -6.63
CA ASP A 39 2.34 -12.55 -6.44
C ASP A 39 2.69 -12.34 -4.96
N LEU A 40 1.72 -12.55 -4.06
CA LEU A 40 1.88 -12.27 -2.62
C LEU A 40 2.77 -13.28 -1.90
N ALA A 41 2.82 -14.53 -2.35
CA ALA A 41 3.57 -15.58 -1.65
C ALA A 41 5.05 -15.20 -1.49
N ASP A 42 5.48 -15.07 -0.24
CA ASP A 42 6.85 -14.71 0.15
C ASP A 42 7.34 -13.34 -0.37
N ALA A 43 6.43 -12.46 -0.77
CA ALA A 43 6.76 -11.15 -1.34
C ALA A 43 7.26 -10.15 -0.28
N ARG A 44 8.22 -9.33 -0.68
CA ARG A 44 8.65 -8.13 0.05
C ARG A 44 7.79 -6.96 -0.43
N VAL A 45 6.99 -6.40 0.45
CA VAL A 45 5.99 -5.37 0.12
C VAL A 45 6.46 -4.00 0.60
N LEU A 46 6.25 -2.99 -0.22
CA LEU A 46 6.36 -1.58 0.15
C LEU A 46 4.97 -0.94 0.14
N ASP A 47 4.62 -0.25 1.20
CA ASP A 47 3.36 0.49 1.33
C ASP A 47 3.67 1.99 1.48
N LEU A 48 3.64 2.71 0.36
CA LEU A 48 3.84 4.16 0.31
C LEU A 48 2.53 4.86 0.65
N PHE A 49 2.59 5.89 1.50
CA PHE A 49 1.42 6.55 2.09
C PHE A 49 0.57 5.58 2.93
N ALA A 50 1.23 4.84 3.80
CA ALA A 50 0.68 3.64 4.44
C ALA A 50 -0.56 3.86 5.33
N GLY A 51 -0.77 5.07 5.86
CA GLY A 51 -1.87 5.34 6.76
C GLY A 51 -1.84 4.42 7.98
N THR A 52 -2.89 3.63 8.18
CA THR A 52 -2.99 2.65 9.28
C THR A 52 -2.18 1.38 9.04
N GLY A 53 -1.62 1.21 7.85
CA GLY A 53 -0.91 0.00 7.43
C GLY A 53 -1.83 -1.14 6.97
N ALA A 54 -3.11 -0.88 6.80
CA ALA A 54 -4.09 -1.93 6.49
C ALA A 54 -3.73 -2.75 5.25
N LEU A 55 -3.26 -2.12 4.18
CA LEU A 55 -2.95 -2.80 2.94
C LEU A 55 -1.71 -3.70 3.06
N GLY A 56 -0.60 -3.17 3.59
CA GLY A 56 0.61 -3.96 3.79
C GLY A 56 0.44 -5.07 4.84
N LEU A 57 -0.31 -4.82 5.92
CA LEU A 57 -0.61 -5.83 6.94
C LEU A 57 -1.50 -6.94 6.38
N GLU A 58 -2.47 -6.60 5.55
CA GLU A 58 -3.29 -7.62 4.89
C GLU A 58 -2.49 -8.43 3.87
N ALA A 59 -1.55 -7.81 3.16
CA ALA A 59 -0.62 -8.52 2.29
C ALA A 59 0.18 -9.59 3.08
N ILE A 60 0.69 -9.25 4.27
CA ILE A 60 1.34 -10.24 5.16
C ILE A 60 0.36 -11.34 5.59
N SER A 61 -0.87 -10.98 5.95
CA SER A 61 -1.91 -11.94 6.31
C SER A 61 -2.16 -12.97 5.21
N ARG A 62 -2.00 -12.57 3.94
CA ARG A 62 -2.22 -13.41 2.75
C ARG A 62 -0.95 -14.07 2.22
N GLY A 63 0.18 -13.98 2.91
CA GLY A 63 1.39 -14.73 2.60
C GLY A 63 2.62 -13.93 2.22
N ALA A 64 2.57 -12.59 2.19
CA ALA A 64 3.76 -11.78 1.99
C ALA A 64 4.77 -12.03 3.12
N ARG A 65 6.06 -11.96 2.79
CA ARG A 65 7.16 -12.17 3.73
C ARG A 65 7.27 -11.02 4.73
N SER A 66 7.23 -9.80 4.22
CA SER A 66 7.46 -8.58 4.98
C SER A 66 6.77 -7.38 4.34
N ALA A 67 6.56 -6.34 5.13
CA ALA A 67 6.08 -5.06 4.64
C ALA A 67 6.86 -3.92 5.27
N ASP A 68 7.31 -2.99 4.43
CA ASP A 68 7.86 -1.71 4.83
C ASP A 68 6.82 -0.63 4.59
N PHE A 69 6.64 0.23 5.58
CA PHE A 69 5.64 1.29 5.57
C PHE A 69 6.29 2.65 5.58
N VAL A 70 5.82 3.54 4.72
CA VAL A 70 6.26 4.94 4.67
C VAL A 70 5.07 5.84 4.97
N GLU A 71 5.17 6.63 6.04
CA GLU A 71 4.10 7.49 6.53
C GLU A 71 4.68 8.68 7.32
N THR A 72 4.05 9.84 7.23
CA THR A 72 4.51 11.06 7.95
C THR A 72 3.52 11.55 9.01
N ARG A 73 2.24 11.24 8.89
CA ARG A 73 1.20 11.77 9.78
C ARG A 73 1.26 11.12 11.15
N PRO A 74 1.38 11.90 12.25
CA PRO A 74 1.52 11.35 13.61
C PRO A 74 0.36 10.42 14.00
N ALA A 75 -0.89 10.79 13.70
CA ALA A 75 -2.05 9.97 14.03
C ALA A 75 -2.05 8.63 13.28
N SER A 76 -1.68 8.65 12.01
CA SER A 76 -1.54 7.43 11.20
C SER A 76 -0.40 6.56 11.71
N LEU A 77 0.75 7.14 12.03
CA LEU A 77 1.90 6.41 12.59
C LEU A 77 1.56 5.75 13.93
N HIS A 78 0.79 6.42 14.78
CA HIS A 78 0.33 5.85 16.04
C HIS A 78 -0.53 4.61 15.79
N ALA A 79 -1.52 4.72 14.91
CA ALA A 79 -2.39 3.60 14.54
C ALA A 79 -1.61 2.45 13.89
N LEU A 80 -0.70 2.76 12.96
CA LEU A 80 0.15 1.78 12.29
C LEU A 80 1.01 0.98 13.28
N ARG A 81 1.67 1.66 14.22
CA ARG A 81 2.46 1.00 15.25
C ARG A 81 1.61 0.11 16.15
N ALA A 82 0.43 0.57 16.53
CA ALA A 82 -0.52 -0.21 17.32
C ALA A 82 -0.96 -1.48 16.56
N ASN A 83 -1.26 -1.37 15.27
CA ASN A 83 -1.67 -2.48 14.42
C ASN A 83 -0.55 -3.52 14.26
N VAL A 84 0.67 -3.07 13.99
CA VAL A 84 1.85 -3.96 13.90
C VAL A 84 2.07 -4.72 15.22
N ALA A 85 1.96 -4.04 16.35
CA ALA A 85 2.13 -4.64 17.66
C ALA A 85 1.01 -5.64 17.98
N ALA A 86 -0.24 -5.31 17.68
CA ALA A 86 -1.40 -6.17 17.93
C ALA A 86 -1.33 -7.48 17.13
N LEU A 87 -0.82 -7.43 15.90
CA LEU A 87 -0.61 -8.61 15.05
C LEU A 87 0.72 -9.31 15.31
N ARG A 88 1.56 -8.80 16.22
CA ARG A 88 2.90 -9.34 16.54
C ARG A 88 3.82 -9.44 15.31
N LEU A 89 3.80 -8.40 14.47
CA LEU A 89 4.52 -8.38 13.20
C LEU A 89 5.78 -7.49 13.20
N ARG A 90 6.30 -7.10 14.37
CA ARG A 90 7.49 -6.23 14.46
C ARG A 90 8.69 -6.78 13.70
N ASP A 91 8.91 -8.09 13.74
CA ASP A 91 10.07 -8.74 13.08
C ASP A 91 9.91 -8.86 11.55
N ARG A 92 8.72 -8.59 11.04
CA ARG A 92 8.40 -8.68 9.61
C ARG A 92 8.03 -7.33 8.99
N THR A 93 8.19 -6.24 9.75
CA THR A 93 7.82 -4.89 9.31
C THR A 93 8.88 -3.88 9.68
N ARG A 94 8.99 -2.84 8.84
CA ARG A 94 9.73 -1.61 9.16
C ARG A 94 8.83 -0.42 8.90
N ILE A 95 8.92 0.59 9.75
CA ILE A 95 8.14 1.81 9.64
C ILE A 95 9.10 2.99 9.47
N PHE A 96 8.96 3.69 8.34
CA PHE A 96 9.77 4.86 8.02
C PHE A 96 8.90 6.12 8.13
N LYS A 97 9.21 6.96 9.13
CA LYS A 97 8.64 8.30 9.22
C LYS A 97 9.36 9.21 8.24
N ARG A 98 9.01 9.13 6.97
CA ARG A 98 9.65 9.87 5.87
C ARG A 98 8.62 10.30 4.84
N ASP A 99 8.96 11.34 4.06
CA ASP A 99 8.22 11.70 2.86
C ASP A 99 8.37 10.59 1.80
N ALA A 100 7.24 10.13 1.26
CA ALA A 100 7.18 9.05 0.29
C ALA A 100 7.88 9.37 -1.04
N LEU A 101 7.85 10.63 -1.50
CA LEU A 101 8.43 11.01 -2.79
C LEU A 101 9.95 10.85 -2.83
N PRO A 102 10.73 11.48 -1.93
CA PRO A 102 12.18 11.27 -1.90
C PRO A 102 12.54 9.83 -1.51
N PHE A 103 11.74 9.16 -0.69
CA PHE A 103 11.94 7.76 -0.36
C PHE A 103 11.89 6.88 -1.62
N ALA A 104 10.84 7.01 -2.41
CA ALA A 104 10.67 6.26 -3.67
C ALA A 104 11.77 6.59 -4.68
N ALA A 105 12.14 7.87 -4.81
CA ALA A 105 13.18 8.31 -5.73
C ALA A 105 14.58 7.76 -5.41
N ALA A 106 14.85 7.41 -4.15
CA ALA A 106 16.12 6.87 -3.69
C ALA A 106 16.22 5.34 -3.78
N LEU A 107 15.14 4.64 -4.15
CA LEU A 107 15.14 3.18 -4.22
C LEU A 107 15.90 2.67 -5.44
N SER A 108 16.57 1.54 -5.25
CA SER A 108 17.22 0.79 -6.33
C SER A 108 16.23 -0.17 -7.00
N ALA A 109 16.57 -0.64 -8.19
CA ALA A 109 15.81 -1.65 -8.90
C ALA A 109 15.58 -2.90 -8.04
N ASN A 110 14.38 -3.46 -8.09
CA ASN A 110 14.02 -4.71 -7.39
C ASN A 110 14.26 -4.69 -5.86
N SER A 111 14.17 -3.51 -5.23
CA SER A 111 14.24 -3.39 -3.76
C SER A 111 13.07 -4.10 -3.08
N TYR A 112 11.93 -4.16 -3.76
CA TYR A 112 10.71 -4.84 -3.32
C TYR A 112 10.14 -5.70 -4.45
N ASP A 113 9.18 -6.57 -4.11
CA ASP A 113 8.47 -7.40 -5.08
C ASP A 113 7.15 -6.76 -5.49
N ILE A 114 6.47 -6.10 -4.55
CA ILE A 114 5.24 -5.35 -4.78
C ILE A 114 5.33 -4.01 -4.05
N ALA A 115 4.95 -2.93 -4.72
CA ALA A 115 4.76 -1.63 -4.10
C ALA A 115 3.30 -1.17 -4.25
N PHE A 116 2.72 -0.72 -3.14
CA PHE A 116 1.42 -0.05 -3.09
C PHE A 116 1.62 1.45 -2.96
N VAL A 117 0.78 2.22 -3.65
CA VAL A 117 0.80 3.67 -3.57
C VAL A 117 -0.63 4.22 -3.56
N ASP A 118 -0.99 4.90 -2.47
CA ASP A 118 -2.31 5.49 -2.26
C ASP A 118 -2.15 6.88 -1.64
N PRO A 119 -1.71 7.88 -2.44
CA PRO A 119 -1.54 9.25 -1.96
C PRO A 119 -2.88 9.97 -1.85
N PRO A 120 -2.95 11.12 -1.15
CA PRO A 120 -4.14 11.95 -1.12
C PRO A 120 -4.60 12.32 -2.53
N TYR A 121 -5.91 12.25 -2.78
CA TYR A 121 -6.50 12.61 -4.06
C TYR A 121 -6.28 14.09 -4.39
N GLY A 122 -6.19 14.39 -5.69
CA GLY A 122 -5.98 15.75 -6.19
C GLY A 122 -4.54 16.26 -6.07
N SER A 123 -3.61 15.43 -5.58
CA SER A 123 -2.19 15.77 -5.55
C SER A 123 -1.45 15.20 -6.78
N ARG A 124 -0.27 15.77 -7.07
CA ARG A 124 0.63 15.26 -8.12
C ARG A 124 1.57 14.17 -7.59
N MET A 125 1.38 13.72 -6.36
CA MET A 125 2.28 12.77 -5.71
C MET A 125 2.30 11.42 -6.42
N LEU A 126 1.13 10.95 -6.86
CA LEU A 126 1.03 9.67 -7.57
C LEU A 126 1.83 9.69 -8.89
N ASP A 127 1.66 10.74 -9.68
CA ASP A 127 2.37 10.88 -10.96
C ASP A 127 3.89 10.83 -10.75
N ARG A 128 4.38 11.50 -9.71
CA ARG A 128 5.81 11.52 -9.36
C ARG A 128 6.33 10.18 -8.87
N VAL A 129 5.52 9.42 -8.11
CA VAL A 129 5.90 8.04 -7.73
C VAL A 129 5.96 7.14 -8.96
N ILE A 130 5.01 7.26 -9.89
CA ILE A 130 5.01 6.49 -11.13
C ILE A 130 6.24 6.86 -11.99
N GLU A 131 6.62 8.13 -12.08
CA GLU A 131 7.86 8.56 -12.74
C GLU A 131 9.10 7.89 -12.12
N SER A 132 9.21 7.91 -10.79
CA SER A 132 10.32 7.25 -10.07
C SER A 132 10.33 5.75 -10.32
N TRP A 133 9.16 5.11 -10.29
CA TRP A 133 9.04 3.68 -10.56
C TRP A 133 9.44 3.34 -12.00
N THR A 134 9.00 4.13 -12.97
CA THR A 134 9.36 3.94 -14.39
C THR A 134 10.87 4.07 -14.61
N ALA A 135 11.52 4.97 -13.87
CA ALA A 135 12.96 5.19 -13.98
C ALA A 135 13.81 4.05 -13.43
N THR A 136 13.38 3.40 -12.35
CA THR A 136 14.21 2.43 -11.62
C THR A 136 13.62 1.03 -11.53
N HIS A 137 12.29 0.89 -11.71
CA HIS A 137 11.56 -0.35 -11.43
C HIS A 137 11.95 -0.94 -10.06
N PHE A 138 11.81 -0.13 -9.01
CA PHE A 138 12.14 -0.55 -7.64
C PHE A 138 11.29 -1.74 -7.15
N SER A 139 10.25 -2.10 -7.90
CA SER A 139 9.47 -3.33 -7.76
C SER A 139 8.97 -3.79 -9.13
N PRO A 140 8.86 -5.11 -9.39
CA PRO A 140 8.20 -5.63 -10.60
C PRO A 140 6.72 -5.24 -10.71
N ILE A 141 6.06 -5.02 -9.58
CA ILE A 141 4.63 -4.69 -9.51
C ILE A 141 4.47 -3.38 -8.75
N LEU A 142 3.73 -2.44 -9.34
CA LEU A 142 3.25 -1.22 -8.70
C LEU A 142 1.72 -1.19 -8.79
N ALA A 143 1.04 -1.13 -7.65
CA ALA A 143 -0.42 -0.99 -7.58
C ALA A 143 -0.76 0.41 -7.04
N ALA A 144 -1.39 1.20 -7.88
CA ALA A 144 -1.71 2.59 -7.61
C ALA A 144 -3.21 2.79 -7.41
N GLU A 145 -3.63 3.18 -6.20
CA GLU A 145 -5.00 3.64 -5.94
C GLU A 145 -5.11 5.12 -6.28
N HIS A 146 -6.18 5.51 -6.97
CA HIS A 146 -6.38 6.89 -7.42
C HIS A 146 -7.85 7.21 -7.58
N ALA A 147 -8.19 8.52 -7.65
CA ALA A 147 -9.54 8.92 -8.01
C ALA A 147 -9.89 8.35 -9.40
N ARG A 148 -11.11 7.90 -9.55
CA ARG A 148 -11.60 7.33 -10.83
C ARG A 148 -11.41 8.28 -12.02
N THR A 149 -11.45 9.58 -11.76
CA THR A 149 -11.27 10.65 -12.76
C THR A 149 -9.82 11.00 -13.07
N HIS A 150 -8.85 10.48 -12.27
CA HIS A 150 -7.43 10.71 -12.50
C HIS A 150 -6.94 9.84 -13.64
N GLU A 151 -6.50 10.46 -14.73
CA GLU A 151 -5.96 9.76 -15.88
C GLU A 151 -4.50 9.39 -15.64
N LEU A 152 -4.19 8.10 -15.79
CA LEU A 152 -2.85 7.54 -15.64
C LEU A 152 -2.42 6.82 -16.93
N PRO A 153 -1.12 6.63 -17.13
CA PRO A 153 -0.64 5.72 -18.18
C PRO A 153 -1.29 4.35 -18.05
N ARG A 154 -1.51 3.69 -19.18
CA ARG A 154 -2.13 2.36 -19.20
C ARG A 154 -1.27 1.35 -18.44
N GLY A 155 -1.87 0.64 -17.48
CA GLY A 155 -1.26 -0.47 -16.76
C GLY A 155 -1.60 -1.84 -17.35
N ALA A 156 -1.08 -2.88 -16.72
CA ALA A 156 -1.39 -4.28 -17.05
C ALA A 156 -2.82 -4.67 -16.65
N ALA A 157 -3.35 -4.09 -15.57
CA ALA A 157 -4.71 -4.30 -15.11
C ALA A 157 -5.27 -3.02 -14.49
N LYS A 158 -6.61 -2.89 -14.50
CA LYS A 158 -7.32 -1.80 -13.84
C LYS A 158 -8.59 -2.31 -13.18
N LEU A 159 -8.76 -2.01 -11.90
CA LEU A 159 -10.00 -2.23 -11.15
C LEU A 159 -10.70 -0.88 -10.98
N VAL A 160 -12.01 -0.83 -11.26
CA VAL A 160 -12.80 0.40 -11.16
C VAL A 160 -13.92 0.20 -10.15
N PHE A 161 -14.01 1.13 -9.20
CA PHE A 161 -15.04 1.19 -8.17
C PHE A 161 -15.84 2.48 -8.32
N GLU A 162 -16.77 2.76 -7.41
CA GLU A 162 -17.68 3.92 -7.52
C GLU A 162 -16.92 5.25 -7.64
N GLU A 163 -15.98 5.52 -6.73
CA GLU A 163 -15.21 6.78 -6.70
C GLU A 163 -13.72 6.62 -6.94
N THR A 164 -13.23 5.39 -6.83
CA THR A 164 -11.81 5.09 -6.90
C THR A 164 -11.52 4.07 -7.99
N ALA A 165 -10.27 4.02 -8.41
CA ALA A 165 -9.74 2.97 -9.28
C ALA A 165 -8.37 2.55 -8.80
N ILE A 166 -7.97 1.33 -9.16
CA ILE A 166 -6.61 0.84 -8.96
C ILE A 166 -6.04 0.49 -10.32
N THR A 167 -4.88 1.03 -10.64
CA THR A 167 -4.11 0.65 -11.81
C THR A 167 -2.89 -0.16 -11.37
N VAL A 168 -2.72 -1.33 -11.95
CA VAL A 168 -1.58 -2.22 -11.65
C VAL A 168 -0.63 -2.22 -12.83
N TYR A 169 0.63 -1.87 -12.57
CA TYR A 169 1.73 -1.91 -13.51
C TYR A 169 2.60 -3.14 -13.24
N ARG A 170 3.10 -3.75 -14.31
CA ARG A 170 4.02 -4.89 -14.27
C ARG A 170 5.17 -4.70 -15.25
N VAL A 171 6.35 -5.13 -14.88
CA VAL A 171 7.54 -5.24 -15.73
C VAL A 171 8.06 -6.66 -15.76
#